data_e79f789eb638744b10f32eb8682d9d1e
#
_entry.id   e79f789eb638744b10f32eb8682d9d1e
#
_cell.length_a   1.000
_cell.length_b   1.000
_cell.length_c   1.000
_cell.angle_alpha   90.00
_cell.angle_beta   90.00
_cell.angle_gamma   90.00
#
_symmetry.space_group_name_H-M   'P 1'
#
loop_
_entity.id
_entity.type
_entity.pdbx_description
1 polymer ?
#
loop_
_entity_poly.entity_id
_entity_poly.type
_entity_poly.pdbx_seq_one_letter_code
_entity_poly.pdbx_strand_id
1 'polypeptide(L)'
;MAAQLIDGKGTAATIHEEIKAEVEQLKADHNIVPGLATVLVGENPASQFYVRSKQKRCVEVGIQSFGHNLPESASQEEVDGLVAELNDNPEVHGILVQLPLPKHLNEEQVLAAVGLDKDVDGFHPVNIGRLAMKGREPMFAPCTPSGCIELLGRYNIEIEGKEAVVLGRSNIVGLPVAMLLLKRNATITICHSRTQDLPATCRRADILIAAVGRPQMVKADWVKPGAAVIDVGINRVDDPSAKRGYRLVGDVDFEAVSEVAGYLTPVPGGVGPMTIAMLLRNTLTSAKRAAGLVD
;
A
#
# COMPACT_ATOMS: atom_id res chain seq x y z
N MET A 1 14.76 -5.85 -25.66
CA MET A 1 13.51 -5.05 -25.84
C MET A 1 13.29 -4.32 -24.52
N ALA A 2 12.96 -3.04 -24.56
CA ALA A 2 12.68 -2.29 -23.34
C ALA A 2 11.51 -2.90 -22.56
N ALA A 3 11.54 -2.83 -21.24
CA ALA A 3 10.51 -3.39 -20.36
C ALA A 3 9.13 -2.78 -20.67
N GLN A 4 8.08 -3.60 -20.58
CA GLN A 4 6.70 -3.10 -20.55
C GLN A 4 6.48 -2.32 -19.25
N LEU A 5 6.02 -1.07 -19.37
CA LEU A 5 5.69 -0.26 -18.20
C LEU A 5 4.41 -0.76 -17.52
N ILE A 6 4.49 -0.93 -16.21
CA ILE A 6 3.34 -1.20 -15.35
C ILE A 6 2.80 0.16 -14.87
N ASP A 7 1.85 0.73 -15.60
CA ASP A 7 1.24 2.04 -15.28
C ASP A 7 0.28 1.94 -14.09
N GLY A 8 0.82 2.13 -12.89
CA GLY A 8 0.01 2.12 -11.68
C GLY A 8 -0.95 3.31 -11.58
N LYS A 9 -0.60 4.46 -12.19
CA LYS A 9 -1.49 5.63 -12.21
C LYS A 9 -2.74 5.38 -13.06
N GLY A 10 -2.58 4.82 -14.24
CA GLY A 10 -3.69 4.44 -15.11
C GLY A 10 -4.54 3.33 -14.49
N THR A 11 -3.89 2.30 -13.92
CA THR A 11 -4.58 1.21 -13.21
C THR A 11 -5.38 1.73 -12.02
N ALA A 12 -4.81 2.61 -11.19
CA ALA A 12 -5.52 3.20 -10.06
C ALA A 12 -6.72 4.06 -10.52
N ALA A 13 -6.60 4.77 -11.64
CA ALA A 13 -7.72 5.54 -12.20
C ALA A 13 -8.89 4.62 -12.60
N THR A 14 -8.61 3.49 -13.26
CA THR A 14 -9.64 2.49 -13.58
C THR A 14 -10.31 1.95 -12.32
N ILE A 15 -9.53 1.61 -11.28
CA ILE A 15 -10.07 1.13 -10.01
C ILE A 15 -10.93 2.19 -9.31
N HIS A 16 -10.57 3.47 -9.40
CA HIS A 16 -11.39 4.55 -8.85
C HIS A 16 -12.76 4.64 -9.53
N GLU A 17 -12.84 4.47 -10.86
CA GLU A 17 -14.12 4.44 -11.57
C GLU A 17 -14.93 3.19 -11.21
N GLU A 18 -14.29 2.03 -11.06
CA GLU A 18 -14.93 0.80 -10.55
C GLU A 18 -15.56 1.05 -9.17
N ILE A 19 -14.78 1.61 -8.22
CA ILE A 19 -15.24 1.91 -6.86
C ILE A 19 -16.39 2.92 -6.89
N LYS A 20 -16.28 3.98 -7.70
CA LYS A 20 -17.31 5.01 -7.81
C LYS A 20 -18.64 4.41 -8.25
N ALA A 21 -18.65 3.58 -9.27
CA ALA A 21 -19.86 2.91 -9.75
C ALA A 21 -20.48 2.02 -8.66
N GLU A 22 -19.65 1.26 -7.92
CA GLU A 22 -20.11 0.42 -6.82
C GLU A 22 -20.64 1.24 -5.63
N VAL A 23 -20.07 2.40 -5.30
CA VAL A 23 -20.55 3.31 -4.26
C VAL A 23 -21.89 3.92 -4.65
N GLU A 24 -22.04 4.35 -5.91
CA GLU A 24 -23.30 4.87 -6.44
C GLU A 24 -24.43 3.81 -6.35
N GLN A 25 -24.12 2.57 -6.72
CA GLN A 25 -25.07 1.46 -6.60
C GLN A 25 -25.43 1.16 -5.15
N LEU A 26 -24.41 1.08 -4.25
CA LEU A 26 -24.64 0.81 -2.82
C LEU A 26 -25.54 1.89 -2.18
N LYS A 27 -25.34 3.14 -2.58
CA LYS A 27 -26.18 4.25 -2.13
C LYS A 27 -27.60 4.16 -2.68
N ALA A 28 -27.77 3.80 -3.95
CA ALA A 28 -29.09 3.70 -4.59
C ALA A 28 -29.91 2.54 -4.01
N ASP A 29 -29.29 1.37 -3.83
CA ASP A 29 -29.97 0.15 -3.46
C ASP A 29 -30.19 0.01 -1.93
N HIS A 30 -29.26 0.53 -1.14
CA HIS A 30 -29.22 0.31 0.30
C HIS A 30 -29.19 1.59 1.14
N ASN A 31 -29.12 2.77 0.51
CA ASN A 31 -28.95 4.08 1.17
C ASN A 31 -27.71 4.14 2.07
N ILE A 32 -26.62 3.43 1.69
CA ILE A 32 -25.37 3.36 2.43
C ILE A 32 -24.30 4.16 1.68
N VAL A 33 -23.63 5.04 2.41
CA VAL A 33 -22.46 5.78 1.93
C VAL A 33 -21.26 5.30 2.71
N PRO A 34 -20.23 4.68 2.08
CA PRO A 34 -19.03 4.30 2.80
C PRO A 34 -18.36 5.52 3.44
N GLY A 35 -17.79 5.37 4.63
CA GLY A 35 -17.11 6.44 5.34
C GLY A 35 -15.69 6.04 5.75
N LEU A 36 -14.71 6.91 5.45
CA LEU A 36 -13.30 6.74 5.84
C LEU A 36 -12.88 7.86 6.80
N ALA A 37 -12.48 7.47 8.01
CA ALA A 37 -11.82 8.36 8.95
C ALA A 37 -10.30 8.35 8.73
N THR A 38 -9.70 9.54 8.70
CA THR A 38 -8.24 9.70 8.61
C THR A 38 -7.75 10.45 9.85
N VAL A 39 -6.86 9.83 10.61
CA VAL A 39 -6.24 10.42 11.81
C VAL A 39 -4.81 10.83 11.46
N LEU A 40 -4.51 12.11 11.62
CA LEU A 40 -3.17 12.68 11.46
C LEU A 40 -2.73 13.31 12.77
N VAL A 41 -1.56 12.92 13.26
CA VAL A 41 -0.96 13.53 14.47
C VAL A 41 0.30 14.28 14.05
N GLY A 42 0.33 15.57 14.37
CA GLY A 42 1.44 16.47 14.04
C GLY A 42 1.35 17.09 12.64
N GLU A 43 2.39 17.84 12.28
CA GLU A 43 2.40 18.69 11.10
C GLU A 43 3.42 18.28 10.04
N ASN A 44 3.81 17.00 9.99
CA ASN A 44 4.74 16.52 8.97
C ASN A 44 4.20 16.81 7.55
N PRO A 45 4.90 17.59 6.71
CA PRO A 45 4.37 18.03 5.42
C PRO A 45 4.08 16.87 4.45
N ALA A 46 4.88 15.79 4.52
CA ALA A 46 4.65 14.61 3.68
C ALA A 46 3.37 13.89 4.11
N SER A 47 3.16 13.69 5.42
CA SER A 47 1.94 13.07 5.96
C SER A 47 0.70 13.89 5.62
N GLN A 48 0.76 15.23 5.77
CA GLN A 48 -0.32 16.12 5.37
C GLN A 48 -0.67 16.00 3.88
N PHE A 49 0.35 15.93 3.01
CA PHE A 49 0.13 15.78 1.57
C PHE A 49 -0.57 14.45 1.25
N TYR A 50 -0.14 13.35 1.86
CA TYR A 50 -0.76 12.04 1.66
C TYR A 50 -2.19 11.98 2.18
N VAL A 51 -2.46 12.52 3.37
CA VAL A 51 -3.83 12.59 3.93
C VAL A 51 -4.75 13.41 3.04
N ARG A 52 -4.33 14.61 2.62
CA ARG A 52 -5.13 15.44 1.68
C ARG A 52 -5.42 14.71 0.36
N SER A 53 -4.43 13.98 -0.16
CA SER A 53 -4.61 13.20 -1.38
C SER A 53 -5.63 12.07 -1.20
N LYS A 54 -5.59 11.35 -0.06
CA LYS A 54 -6.55 10.29 0.30
C LYS A 54 -7.97 10.87 0.45
N GLN A 55 -8.14 11.95 1.22
CA GLN A 55 -9.41 12.64 1.43
C GLN A 55 -10.03 13.13 0.11
N LYS A 56 -9.21 13.75 -0.75
CA LYS A 56 -9.66 14.19 -2.08
C LYS A 56 -10.20 13.01 -2.90
N ARG A 57 -9.49 11.88 -2.92
CA ARG A 57 -9.93 10.69 -3.66
C ARG A 57 -11.18 10.05 -3.06
N CYS A 58 -11.36 10.05 -1.73
CA CYS A 58 -12.61 9.63 -1.11
C CYS A 58 -13.81 10.38 -1.71
N VAL A 59 -13.73 11.71 -1.72
CA VAL A 59 -14.80 12.57 -2.25
C VAL A 59 -15.06 12.29 -3.74
N GLU A 60 -14.00 12.13 -4.55
CA GLU A 60 -14.13 11.87 -5.99
C GLU A 60 -14.85 10.57 -6.32
N VAL A 61 -14.73 9.54 -5.46
CA VAL A 61 -15.42 8.25 -5.64
C VAL A 61 -16.71 8.13 -4.83
N GLY A 62 -17.17 9.20 -4.16
CA GLY A 62 -18.42 9.21 -3.38
C GLY A 62 -18.32 8.63 -1.97
N ILE A 63 -17.11 8.37 -1.45
CA ILE A 63 -16.87 7.96 -0.07
C ILE A 63 -16.85 9.19 0.83
N GLN A 64 -17.56 9.15 1.96
CA GLN A 64 -17.53 10.22 2.95
C GLN A 64 -16.17 10.24 3.66
N SER A 65 -15.60 11.42 3.84
CA SER A 65 -14.27 11.58 4.44
C SER A 65 -14.37 12.33 5.76
N PHE A 66 -13.93 11.69 6.84
CA PHE A 66 -13.84 12.25 8.18
C PHE A 66 -12.36 12.53 8.51
N GLY A 67 -11.97 13.79 8.52
CA GLY A 67 -10.57 14.20 8.77
C GLY A 67 -10.38 14.62 10.22
N HIS A 68 -9.46 13.98 10.94
CA HIS A 68 -9.09 14.31 12.32
C HIS A 68 -7.61 14.66 12.38
N ASN A 69 -7.31 15.90 12.77
CA ASN A 69 -5.95 16.40 12.91
C ASN A 69 -5.70 16.68 14.40
N LEU A 70 -4.76 15.96 14.99
CA LEU A 70 -4.30 16.18 16.35
C LEU A 70 -2.95 16.90 16.34
N PRO A 71 -2.68 17.74 17.35
CA PRO A 71 -1.38 18.39 17.45
C PRO A 71 -0.25 17.38 17.70
N GLU A 72 0.98 17.73 17.40
CA GLU A 72 2.14 16.87 17.67
C GLU A 72 2.30 16.52 19.15
N SER A 73 1.78 17.38 20.04
CA SER A 73 1.79 17.20 21.50
C SER A 73 0.65 16.32 22.04
N ALA A 74 -0.21 15.78 21.18
CA ALA A 74 -1.32 14.93 21.62
C ALA A 74 -0.83 13.74 22.44
N SER A 75 -1.49 13.47 23.57
CA SER A 75 -1.15 12.33 24.42
C SER A 75 -1.61 11.00 23.83
N GLN A 76 -1.10 9.91 24.38
CA GLN A 76 -1.55 8.56 23.98
C GLN A 76 -3.05 8.39 24.23
N GLU A 77 -3.54 8.87 25.37
CA GLU A 77 -4.95 8.80 25.76
C GLU A 77 -5.87 9.58 24.81
N GLU A 78 -5.42 10.72 24.30
CA GLU A 78 -6.17 11.51 23.33
C GLU A 78 -6.29 10.78 21.98
N VAL A 79 -5.20 10.15 21.52
CA VAL A 79 -5.20 9.38 20.27
C VAL A 79 -6.04 8.11 20.41
N ASP A 80 -5.87 7.36 21.49
CA ASP A 80 -6.62 6.13 21.76
C ASP A 80 -8.13 6.44 21.96
N GLY A 81 -8.45 7.53 22.63
CA GLY A 81 -9.83 8.01 22.82
C GLY A 81 -10.51 8.35 21.49
N LEU A 82 -9.81 9.05 20.59
CA LEU A 82 -10.33 9.32 19.25
C LEU A 82 -10.55 8.03 18.45
N VAL A 83 -9.59 7.09 18.50
CA VAL A 83 -9.76 5.80 17.80
C VAL A 83 -10.96 5.03 18.35
N ALA A 84 -11.18 5.03 19.67
CA ALA A 84 -12.34 4.40 20.28
C ALA A 84 -13.65 5.05 19.80
N GLU A 85 -13.74 6.39 19.77
CA GLU A 85 -14.90 7.11 19.23
C GLU A 85 -15.20 6.74 17.79
N LEU A 86 -14.14 6.64 16.95
CA LEU A 86 -14.27 6.27 15.54
C LEU A 86 -14.70 4.80 15.36
N ASN A 87 -14.26 3.91 16.25
CA ASN A 87 -14.72 2.52 16.26
C ASN A 87 -16.22 2.42 16.53
N ASP A 88 -16.74 3.24 17.43
CA ASP A 88 -18.17 3.23 17.81
C ASP A 88 -19.06 4.00 16.82
N ASN A 89 -18.48 4.81 15.93
CA ASN A 89 -19.25 5.59 14.97
C ASN A 89 -19.76 4.72 13.81
N PRO A 90 -21.08 4.54 13.63
CA PRO A 90 -21.65 3.71 12.56
C PRO A 90 -21.48 4.29 11.15
N GLU A 91 -21.19 5.58 11.01
CA GLU A 91 -20.93 6.20 9.71
C GLU A 91 -19.46 5.98 9.25
N VAL A 92 -18.58 5.54 10.16
CA VAL A 92 -17.17 5.25 9.87
C VAL A 92 -17.02 3.76 9.59
N HIS A 93 -16.73 3.43 8.34
CA HIS A 93 -16.51 2.06 7.88
C HIS A 93 -15.01 1.70 7.77
N GLY A 94 -14.15 2.69 7.79
CA GLY A 94 -12.71 2.48 7.81
C GLY A 94 -11.99 3.55 8.60
N ILE A 95 -10.92 3.16 9.29
CA ILE A 95 -10.05 4.05 10.06
C ILE A 95 -8.64 3.93 9.51
N LEU A 96 -8.06 5.06 9.14
CA LEU A 96 -6.66 5.18 8.74
C LEU A 96 -5.92 6.06 9.74
N VAL A 97 -4.93 5.51 10.42
CA VAL A 97 -3.96 6.27 11.19
C VAL A 97 -2.73 6.54 10.34
N GLN A 98 -2.47 7.80 10.02
CA GLN A 98 -1.36 8.15 9.13
C GLN A 98 -0.02 8.03 9.84
N LEU A 99 0.80 7.08 9.38
CA LEU A 99 2.15 6.88 9.88
C LEU A 99 3.18 7.80 9.17
N PRO A 100 4.33 8.08 9.82
CA PRO A 100 4.68 7.71 11.20
C PRO A 100 4.00 8.61 12.23
N LEU A 101 3.75 8.06 13.41
CA LEU A 101 3.31 8.84 14.56
C LEU A 101 4.50 9.58 15.23
N PRO A 102 4.26 10.65 16.03
CA PRO A 102 5.27 11.24 16.90
C PRO A 102 5.91 10.20 17.84
N LYS A 103 7.22 10.30 18.08
CA LYS A 103 8.00 9.27 18.78
C LYS A 103 7.57 8.96 20.22
N HIS A 104 6.83 9.85 20.87
CA HIS A 104 6.32 9.65 22.23
C HIS A 104 5.05 8.80 22.27
N LEU A 105 4.42 8.55 21.12
CA LEU A 105 3.25 7.68 20.99
C LEU A 105 3.67 6.25 20.70
N ASN A 106 2.92 5.30 21.25
CA ASN A 106 3.05 3.89 20.96
C ASN A 106 2.26 3.54 19.71
N GLU A 107 2.91 3.52 18.56
CA GLU A 107 2.31 3.25 17.26
C GLU A 107 1.62 1.87 17.22
N GLU A 108 2.23 0.84 17.83
CA GLU A 108 1.67 -0.51 17.88
C GLU A 108 0.35 -0.55 18.66
N GLN A 109 0.28 0.16 19.78
CA GLN A 109 -0.93 0.28 20.59
C GLN A 109 -2.06 0.95 19.82
N VAL A 110 -1.77 2.07 19.14
CA VAL A 110 -2.77 2.80 18.33
C VAL A 110 -3.30 1.93 17.19
N LEU A 111 -2.40 1.25 16.47
CA LEU A 111 -2.81 0.36 15.36
C LEU A 111 -3.63 -0.84 15.85
N ALA A 112 -3.30 -1.40 17.02
CA ALA A 112 -4.05 -2.49 17.62
C ALA A 112 -5.41 -2.06 18.22
N ALA A 113 -5.59 -0.77 18.50
CA ALA A 113 -6.85 -0.23 19.00
C ALA A 113 -7.90 -0.01 17.89
N VAL A 114 -7.48 0.04 16.63
CA VAL A 114 -8.42 0.11 15.49
C VAL A 114 -9.23 -1.18 15.41
N GLY A 115 -10.55 -1.08 15.34
CA GLY A 115 -11.43 -2.24 15.19
C GLY A 115 -11.07 -3.07 13.96
N LEU A 116 -11.02 -4.39 14.11
CA LEU A 116 -10.57 -5.28 13.05
C LEU A 116 -11.39 -5.15 11.75
N ASP A 117 -12.66 -4.88 11.89
CA ASP A 117 -13.65 -4.64 10.82
C ASP A 117 -13.48 -3.27 10.15
N LYS A 118 -12.78 -2.32 10.82
CA LYS A 118 -12.48 -0.98 10.33
C LYS A 118 -10.99 -0.75 10.00
N ASP A 119 -10.14 -1.78 10.16
CA ASP A 119 -8.70 -1.74 9.83
C ASP A 119 -8.47 -1.81 8.31
N VAL A 120 -8.96 -0.82 7.59
CA VAL A 120 -8.91 -0.80 6.11
C VAL A 120 -7.52 -0.59 5.53
N ASP A 121 -6.54 -0.18 6.35
CA ASP A 121 -5.12 -0.15 5.95
C ASP A 121 -4.42 -1.50 6.15
N GLY A 122 -5.04 -2.42 6.93
CA GLY A 122 -4.62 -3.81 7.08
C GLY A 122 -3.41 -4.02 8.00
N PHE A 123 -3.18 -3.10 8.96
CA PHE A 123 -2.02 -3.18 9.88
C PHE A 123 -2.32 -3.78 11.23
N HIS A 124 -3.60 -4.06 11.53
CA HIS A 124 -3.97 -4.71 12.78
C HIS A 124 -3.25 -6.08 12.91
N PRO A 125 -2.64 -6.39 14.08
CA PRO A 125 -1.86 -7.62 14.27
C PRO A 125 -2.60 -8.91 13.89
N VAL A 126 -3.91 -8.95 14.08
CA VAL A 126 -4.74 -10.11 13.69
C VAL A 126 -4.81 -10.25 12.16
N ASN A 127 -4.91 -9.14 11.40
CA ASN A 127 -4.90 -9.18 9.95
C ASN A 127 -3.55 -9.66 9.43
N ILE A 128 -2.45 -9.13 9.97
CA ILE A 128 -1.09 -9.56 9.63
C ILE A 128 -0.87 -11.05 10.01
N GLY A 129 -1.34 -11.48 11.18
CA GLY A 129 -1.27 -12.88 11.60
C GLY A 129 -2.02 -13.81 10.66
N ARG A 130 -3.26 -13.48 10.30
CA ARG A 130 -4.07 -14.25 9.33
C ARG A 130 -3.43 -14.30 7.95
N LEU A 131 -2.82 -13.20 7.50
CA LEU A 131 -2.12 -13.14 6.21
C LEU A 131 -0.98 -14.16 6.14
N ALA A 132 -0.27 -14.42 7.24
CA ALA A 132 0.83 -15.38 7.33
C ALA A 132 0.36 -16.83 7.52
N MET A 133 -0.93 -17.07 7.79
CA MET A 133 -1.46 -18.40 8.10
C MET A 133 -2.11 -19.05 6.89
N LYS A 134 -1.80 -20.31 6.61
CA LYS A 134 -2.45 -21.11 5.57
C LYS A 134 -3.94 -21.31 5.90
N GLY A 135 -4.82 -21.09 4.92
CA GLY A 135 -6.27 -21.30 5.08
C GLY A 135 -6.96 -20.24 5.95
N ARG A 136 -6.27 -19.15 6.28
CA ARG A 136 -6.87 -17.98 6.93
C ARG A 136 -6.78 -16.78 6.02
N GLU A 137 -7.89 -16.06 5.88
CA GLU A 137 -7.91 -14.79 5.15
C GLU A 137 -7.95 -13.62 6.13
N PRO A 138 -7.11 -12.58 5.92
CA PRO A 138 -7.25 -11.34 6.66
C PRO A 138 -8.57 -10.68 6.27
N MET A 139 -9.18 -9.91 7.16
CA MET A 139 -10.30 -9.05 6.76
C MET A 139 -9.84 -8.03 5.73
N PHE A 140 -8.70 -7.42 5.99
CA PHE A 140 -8.03 -6.53 5.05
C PHE A 140 -6.53 -6.83 5.04
N ALA A 141 -5.97 -6.90 3.83
CA ALA A 141 -4.53 -6.96 3.65
C ALA A 141 -3.97 -5.54 3.49
N PRO A 142 -2.70 -5.28 3.88
CA PRO A 142 -2.08 -3.97 3.73
C PRO A 142 -2.19 -3.41 2.31
N CYS A 143 -2.56 -2.12 2.21
CA CYS A 143 -2.94 -1.50 0.95
C CYS A 143 -1.81 -1.49 -0.10
N THR A 144 -0.58 -1.10 0.28
CA THR A 144 0.56 -1.08 -0.66
C THR A 144 0.92 -2.49 -1.16
N PRO A 145 1.06 -3.51 -0.31
CA PRO A 145 1.22 -4.90 -0.73
C PRO A 145 0.11 -5.39 -1.65
N SER A 146 -1.15 -5.11 -1.32
CA SER A 146 -2.30 -5.46 -2.16
C SER A 146 -2.24 -4.79 -3.53
N GLY A 147 -1.80 -3.54 -3.58
CA GLY A 147 -1.57 -2.81 -4.81
C GLY A 147 -0.49 -3.45 -5.70
N CYS A 148 0.58 -4.01 -5.11
CA CYS A 148 1.58 -4.75 -5.88
C CYS A 148 0.98 -6.00 -6.53
N ILE A 149 0.17 -6.77 -5.79
CA ILE A 149 -0.49 -7.97 -6.31
C ILE A 149 -1.54 -7.62 -7.38
N GLU A 150 -2.30 -6.54 -7.17
CA GLU A 150 -3.29 -6.07 -8.15
C GLU A 150 -2.61 -5.66 -9.47
N LEU A 151 -1.46 -4.97 -9.41
CA LEU A 151 -0.67 -4.64 -10.60
C LEU A 151 -0.21 -5.90 -11.33
N LEU A 152 0.36 -6.88 -10.63
CA LEU A 152 0.76 -8.15 -11.25
C LEU A 152 -0.43 -8.82 -11.95
N GLY A 153 -1.60 -8.86 -11.31
CA GLY A 153 -2.81 -9.44 -11.89
C GLY A 153 -3.32 -8.69 -13.12
N ARG A 154 -3.39 -7.35 -13.07
CA ARG A 154 -3.87 -6.50 -14.18
C ARG A 154 -2.98 -6.56 -15.42
N TYR A 155 -1.70 -6.85 -15.23
CA TYR A 155 -0.73 -7.04 -16.32
C TYR A 155 -0.55 -8.50 -16.72
N ASN A 156 -1.39 -9.40 -16.20
CA ASN A 156 -1.36 -10.86 -16.46
C ASN A 156 0.02 -11.48 -16.20
N ILE A 157 0.72 -10.97 -15.17
CA ILE A 157 2.00 -11.52 -14.73
C ILE A 157 1.70 -12.71 -13.82
N GLU A 158 2.06 -13.89 -14.28
CA GLU A 158 1.85 -15.14 -13.54
C GLU A 158 2.67 -15.16 -12.25
N ILE A 159 2.00 -15.51 -11.14
CA ILE A 159 2.62 -15.58 -9.81
C ILE A 159 2.86 -17.02 -9.38
N GLU A 160 1.92 -17.91 -9.72
CA GLU A 160 1.97 -19.32 -9.32
C GLU A 160 3.21 -20.02 -9.87
N GLY A 161 3.95 -20.71 -9.00
CA GLY A 161 5.16 -21.44 -9.36
C GLY A 161 6.39 -20.58 -9.65
N LYS A 162 6.30 -19.23 -9.56
CA LYS A 162 7.43 -18.32 -9.83
C LYS A 162 8.33 -18.13 -8.60
N GLU A 163 9.61 -17.88 -8.85
CA GLU A 163 10.52 -17.37 -7.82
C GLU A 163 10.30 -15.87 -7.60
N ALA A 164 9.82 -15.50 -6.41
CA ALA A 164 9.62 -14.12 -6.03
C ALA A 164 10.65 -13.71 -4.97
N VAL A 165 11.41 -12.65 -5.25
CA VAL A 165 12.35 -12.07 -4.30
C VAL A 165 11.79 -10.74 -3.82
N VAL A 166 11.66 -10.60 -2.50
CA VAL A 166 11.23 -9.37 -1.83
C VAL A 166 12.45 -8.75 -1.15
N LEU A 167 12.89 -7.62 -1.67
CA LEU A 167 13.99 -6.84 -1.14
C LEU A 167 13.43 -5.81 -0.15
N GLY A 168 13.51 -6.13 1.14
CA GLY A 168 12.94 -5.39 2.26
C GLY A 168 12.08 -6.30 3.16
N ARG A 169 11.99 -5.97 4.45
CA ARG A 169 11.23 -6.76 5.44
C ARG A 169 10.48 -5.90 6.46
N SER A 170 10.00 -4.74 6.02
CA SER A 170 9.15 -3.90 6.88
C SER A 170 7.82 -4.60 7.17
N ASN A 171 7.24 -4.32 8.34
CA ASN A 171 5.92 -4.84 8.71
C ASN A 171 4.79 -4.30 7.83
N ILE A 172 5.00 -3.14 7.20
CA ILE A 172 3.96 -2.46 6.41
C ILE A 172 4.01 -2.79 4.91
N VAL A 173 5.15 -3.27 4.38
CA VAL A 173 5.30 -3.59 2.94
C VAL A 173 5.97 -4.94 2.73
N GLY A 174 7.24 -5.09 3.12
CA GLY A 174 8.07 -6.23 2.72
C GLY A 174 7.52 -7.57 3.17
N LEU A 175 7.21 -7.74 4.46
CA LEU A 175 6.62 -8.97 4.97
C LEU A 175 5.22 -9.23 4.40
N PRO A 176 4.28 -8.26 4.40
CA PRO A 176 2.95 -8.49 3.84
C PRO A 176 2.95 -8.86 2.35
N VAL A 177 3.75 -8.20 1.50
CA VAL A 177 3.78 -8.55 0.08
C VAL A 177 4.36 -9.94 -0.15
N ALA A 178 5.37 -10.36 0.64
CA ALA A 178 5.89 -11.71 0.59
C ALA A 178 4.81 -12.75 0.94
N MET A 179 4.02 -12.50 1.99
CA MET A 179 2.93 -13.40 2.38
C MET A 179 1.81 -13.44 1.31
N LEU A 180 1.48 -12.32 0.69
CA LEU A 180 0.51 -12.28 -0.41
C LEU A 180 1.00 -13.07 -1.64
N LEU A 181 2.28 -12.98 -1.98
CA LEU A 181 2.88 -13.78 -3.05
C LEU A 181 2.87 -15.28 -2.70
N LEU A 182 3.20 -15.63 -1.45
CA LEU A 182 3.12 -17.01 -0.96
C LEU A 182 1.70 -17.57 -1.06
N LYS A 183 0.68 -16.80 -0.68
CA LYS A 183 -0.74 -17.17 -0.83
C LYS A 183 -1.16 -17.39 -2.29
N ARG A 184 -0.44 -16.79 -3.24
CA ARG A 184 -0.61 -17.00 -4.69
C ARG A 184 0.32 -18.08 -5.26
N ASN A 185 0.84 -18.97 -4.39
CA ASN A 185 1.69 -20.11 -4.75
C ASN A 185 3.05 -19.75 -5.36
N ALA A 186 3.60 -18.55 -5.09
CA ALA A 186 4.99 -18.25 -5.41
C ALA A 186 5.95 -18.90 -4.41
N THR A 187 7.16 -19.23 -4.86
CA THR A 187 8.30 -19.50 -3.97
C THR A 187 8.94 -18.19 -3.60
N ILE A 188 9.00 -17.86 -2.31
CA ILE A 188 9.47 -16.55 -1.85
C ILE A 188 10.86 -16.59 -1.22
N THR A 189 11.64 -15.55 -1.49
CA THR A 189 12.87 -15.24 -0.77
C THR A 189 12.80 -13.80 -0.26
N ILE A 190 12.95 -13.60 1.05
CA ILE A 190 12.96 -12.27 1.67
C ILE A 190 14.40 -11.87 1.94
N CYS A 191 14.82 -10.74 1.35
CA CYS A 191 16.15 -10.17 1.50
C CYS A 191 16.14 -8.93 2.38
N HIS A 192 17.25 -8.68 3.05
CA HIS A 192 17.43 -7.54 3.94
C HIS A 192 18.90 -7.10 4.02
N SER A 193 19.21 -6.08 4.79
CA SER A 193 20.55 -5.49 4.90
C SER A 193 21.66 -6.42 5.36
N ARG A 194 21.31 -7.62 5.87
CA ARG A 194 22.28 -8.65 6.28
C ARG A 194 22.33 -9.85 5.34
N THR A 195 21.56 -9.83 4.24
CA THR A 195 21.61 -10.89 3.24
C THR A 195 22.95 -10.80 2.50
N GLN A 196 23.63 -11.95 2.40
CA GLN A 196 24.86 -12.05 1.63
C GLN A 196 24.54 -12.13 0.14
N ASP A 197 25.38 -11.55 -0.68
CA ASP A 197 25.26 -11.53 -2.15
C ASP A 197 23.84 -11.19 -2.65
N LEU A 198 23.37 -10.01 -2.28
CA LEU A 198 22.07 -9.51 -2.71
C LEU A 198 21.90 -9.54 -4.24
N PRO A 199 22.90 -9.14 -5.05
CA PRO A 199 22.79 -9.21 -6.49
C PRO A 199 22.49 -10.61 -7.02
N ALA A 200 23.21 -11.63 -6.55
CA ALA A 200 23.00 -13.00 -6.99
C ALA A 200 21.62 -13.53 -6.56
N THR A 201 21.15 -13.17 -5.37
CA THR A 201 19.81 -13.56 -4.91
C THR A 201 18.73 -12.90 -5.75
N CYS A 202 18.84 -11.60 -6.03
CA CYS A 202 17.87 -10.86 -6.85
C CYS A 202 17.81 -11.38 -8.29
N ARG A 203 18.96 -11.78 -8.90
CA ARG A 203 19.00 -12.34 -10.26
C ARG A 203 18.21 -13.65 -10.45
N ARG A 204 17.81 -14.32 -9.39
CA ARG A 204 16.98 -15.53 -9.49
C ARG A 204 15.51 -15.22 -9.70
N ALA A 205 15.09 -13.99 -9.37
CA ALA A 205 13.70 -13.61 -9.32
C ALA A 205 13.02 -13.57 -10.69
N ASP A 206 11.91 -14.25 -10.84
CA ASP A 206 10.92 -14.02 -11.89
C ASP A 206 10.12 -12.75 -11.57
N ILE A 207 9.87 -12.51 -10.25
CA ILE A 207 9.21 -11.33 -9.72
C ILE A 207 10.12 -10.72 -8.64
N LEU A 208 10.56 -9.49 -8.85
CA LEU A 208 11.37 -8.73 -7.89
C LEU A 208 10.55 -7.58 -7.30
N ILE A 209 10.35 -7.58 -5.99
CA ILE A 209 9.73 -6.47 -5.26
C ILE A 209 10.83 -5.68 -4.56
N ALA A 210 11.06 -4.43 -4.93
CA ALA A 210 12.03 -3.54 -4.30
C ALA A 210 11.34 -2.60 -3.29
N ALA A 211 11.62 -2.76 -2.00
CA ALA A 211 10.99 -2.02 -0.91
C ALA A 211 11.99 -1.75 0.25
N VAL A 212 13.12 -1.09 -0.06
CA VAL A 212 14.21 -0.82 0.90
C VAL A 212 14.36 0.65 1.28
N GLY A 213 13.72 1.57 0.53
CA GLY A 213 13.82 3.01 0.75
C GLY A 213 15.25 3.53 0.48
N ARG A 214 15.93 2.99 -0.53
CA ARG A 214 17.27 3.40 -0.94
C ARG A 214 17.27 3.75 -2.42
N PRO A 215 17.54 5.02 -2.78
CA PRO A 215 17.42 5.49 -4.15
C PRO A 215 18.33 4.68 -5.10
N GLN A 216 17.73 4.12 -6.14
CA GLN A 216 18.41 3.45 -7.24
C GLN A 216 19.42 2.36 -6.83
N MET A 217 19.15 1.66 -5.73
CA MET A 217 20.01 0.61 -5.20
C MET A 217 20.06 -0.62 -6.12
N VAL A 218 18.92 -1.00 -6.69
CA VAL A 218 18.80 -2.17 -7.58
C VAL A 218 19.29 -1.78 -8.98
N LYS A 219 20.36 -2.44 -9.44
CA LYS A 219 20.97 -2.20 -10.74
C LYS A 219 20.57 -3.27 -11.76
N ALA A 220 20.84 -3.02 -13.04
CA ALA A 220 20.50 -3.93 -14.13
C ALA A 220 21.10 -5.35 -13.93
N ASP A 221 22.30 -5.42 -13.39
CA ASP A 221 22.99 -6.69 -13.11
C ASP A 221 22.42 -7.48 -11.92
N TRP A 222 21.45 -6.91 -11.19
CA TRP A 222 20.69 -7.59 -10.14
C TRP A 222 19.39 -8.24 -10.67
N VAL A 223 18.99 -7.94 -11.89
CA VAL A 223 17.70 -8.32 -12.43
C VAL A 223 17.86 -9.46 -13.44
N LYS A 224 17.05 -10.50 -13.29
CA LYS A 224 16.94 -11.58 -14.27
C LYS A 224 16.35 -11.03 -15.58
N PRO A 225 16.94 -11.28 -16.75
CA PRO A 225 16.34 -10.88 -18.00
C PRO A 225 14.90 -11.34 -18.15
N GLY A 226 14.00 -10.42 -18.45
CA GLY A 226 12.56 -10.71 -18.59
C GLY A 226 11.77 -10.74 -17.28
N ALA A 227 12.38 -10.51 -16.11
CA ALA A 227 11.68 -10.48 -14.82
C ALA A 227 10.67 -9.32 -14.73
N ALA A 228 9.65 -9.52 -13.90
CA ALA A 228 8.75 -8.44 -13.48
C ALA A 228 9.33 -7.72 -12.25
N VAL A 229 9.53 -6.41 -12.35
CA VAL A 229 10.12 -5.60 -11.29
C VAL A 229 9.08 -4.60 -10.78
N ILE A 230 8.72 -4.73 -9.51
CA ILE A 230 7.79 -3.84 -8.80
C ILE A 230 8.62 -2.97 -7.84
N ASP A 231 8.80 -1.71 -8.19
CA ASP A 231 9.50 -0.72 -7.37
C ASP A 231 8.50 -0.01 -6.46
N VAL A 232 8.57 -0.28 -5.16
CA VAL A 232 7.74 0.34 -4.13
C VAL A 232 8.40 1.60 -3.56
N GLY A 233 9.71 1.77 -3.80
CA GLY A 233 10.50 2.87 -3.27
C GLY A 233 9.99 4.24 -3.75
N ILE A 234 9.95 5.21 -2.84
CA ILE A 234 9.75 6.63 -3.15
C ILE A 234 10.80 7.41 -2.39
N ASN A 235 11.83 7.83 -3.08
CA ASN A 235 12.97 8.53 -2.49
C ASN A 235 13.07 9.94 -3.08
N ARG A 236 13.27 10.94 -2.23
CA ARG A 236 13.58 12.30 -2.66
C ARG A 236 15.10 12.41 -2.88
N VAL A 237 15.49 12.82 -4.07
CA VAL A 237 16.88 13.11 -4.44
C VAL A 237 16.96 14.56 -4.88
N ASP A 238 17.91 15.30 -4.34
CA ASP A 238 18.12 16.70 -4.71
C ASP A 238 18.48 16.80 -6.18
N ASP A 239 17.82 17.70 -6.89
CA ASP A 239 18.04 17.96 -8.31
C ASP A 239 17.84 19.46 -8.58
N PRO A 240 18.93 20.24 -8.61
CA PRO A 240 18.85 21.68 -8.86
C PRO A 240 18.22 22.04 -10.20
N SER A 241 18.22 21.13 -11.19
CA SER A 241 17.62 21.34 -12.49
C SER A 241 16.08 21.20 -12.48
N ALA A 242 15.53 20.50 -11.47
CA ALA A 242 14.12 20.32 -11.34
C ALA A 242 13.44 21.57 -10.73
N LYS A 243 12.26 21.96 -11.25
CA LYS A 243 11.49 23.12 -10.77
C LYS A 243 11.26 23.14 -9.24
N ARG A 244 11.24 21.98 -8.60
CA ARG A 244 11.06 21.82 -7.14
C ARG A 244 12.36 21.67 -6.38
N GLY A 245 13.53 21.74 -7.05
CA GLY A 245 14.85 21.49 -6.46
C GLY A 245 15.13 20.02 -6.11
N TYR A 246 14.20 19.11 -6.45
CA TYR A 246 14.34 17.68 -6.23
C TYR A 246 13.51 16.87 -7.22
N ARG A 247 13.87 15.61 -7.38
CA ARG A 247 13.07 14.60 -8.09
C ARG A 247 12.77 13.41 -7.17
N LEU A 248 11.70 12.70 -7.50
CA LEU A 248 11.37 11.42 -6.86
C LEU A 248 11.92 10.28 -7.71
N VAL A 249 12.59 9.35 -7.06
CA VAL A 249 13.13 8.14 -7.69
C VAL A 249 12.76 6.92 -6.86
N GLY A 250 12.74 5.76 -7.47
CA GLY A 250 12.51 4.49 -6.80
C GLY A 250 13.77 3.90 -6.15
N ASP A 251 13.62 2.68 -5.66
CA ASP A 251 14.73 1.85 -5.18
C ASP A 251 15.48 1.20 -6.35
N VAL A 252 14.90 1.22 -7.55
CA VAL A 252 15.43 0.64 -8.78
C VAL A 252 16.04 1.72 -9.67
N ASP A 253 17.19 1.43 -10.27
CA ASP A 253 17.79 2.22 -11.34
C ASP A 253 16.95 2.02 -12.61
N PHE A 254 15.92 2.86 -12.74
CA PHE A 254 14.86 2.69 -13.74
C PHE A 254 15.39 2.58 -15.17
N GLU A 255 16.30 3.48 -15.55
CA GLU A 255 16.82 3.53 -16.92
C GLU A 255 17.58 2.24 -17.25
N ALA A 256 18.53 1.85 -16.39
CA ALA A 256 19.33 0.67 -16.60
C ALA A 256 18.51 -0.64 -16.53
N VAL A 257 17.55 -0.73 -15.60
CA VAL A 257 16.73 -1.93 -15.42
C VAL A 257 15.68 -2.06 -16.52
N SER A 258 15.22 -0.97 -17.12
CA SER A 258 14.25 -1.01 -18.22
C SER A 258 14.76 -1.75 -19.46
N GLU A 259 16.07 -1.84 -19.63
CA GLU A 259 16.70 -2.56 -20.76
C GLU A 259 16.77 -4.09 -20.52
N VAL A 260 16.58 -4.55 -19.27
CA VAL A 260 16.75 -5.96 -18.85
C VAL A 260 15.44 -6.61 -18.42
N ALA A 261 14.61 -5.89 -17.68
CA ALA A 261 13.34 -6.39 -17.17
C ALA A 261 12.33 -6.63 -18.30
N GLY A 262 11.40 -7.56 -18.08
CA GLY A 262 10.23 -7.73 -18.94
C GLY A 262 9.12 -6.73 -18.61
N TYR A 263 8.94 -6.44 -17.32
CA TYR A 263 7.96 -5.50 -16.79
C TYR A 263 8.60 -4.64 -15.70
N LEU A 264 8.24 -3.36 -15.63
CA LEU A 264 8.79 -2.44 -14.63
C LEU A 264 7.78 -1.36 -14.24
N THR A 265 7.60 -1.12 -12.94
CA THR A 265 6.83 0.02 -12.45
C THR A 265 7.65 1.31 -12.48
N PRO A 266 7.11 2.44 -12.96
CA PRO A 266 7.79 3.74 -12.88
C PRO A 266 7.66 4.35 -11.47
N VAL A 267 8.61 5.21 -11.11
CA VAL A 267 8.52 6.05 -9.90
C VAL A 267 8.81 7.51 -10.29
N PRO A 268 7.84 8.42 -10.09
CA PRO A 268 6.48 8.21 -9.58
C PRO A 268 5.53 7.59 -10.61
N GLY A 269 4.37 7.09 -10.14
CA GLY A 269 3.29 6.63 -11.02
C GLY A 269 3.06 5.11 -11.06
N GLY A 270 3.92 4.33 -10.39
CA GLY A 270 3.76 2.89 -10.20
C GLY A 270 2.91 2.55 -8.98
N VAL A 271 3.54 2.02 -7.92
CA VAL A 271 2.84 1.48 -6.74
C VAL A 271 2.12 2.55 -5.91
N GLY A 272 2.67 3.76 -5.77
CA GLY A 272 2.10 4.80 -4.91
C GLY A 272 0.60 5.10 -5.13
N PRO A 273 0.13 5.32 -6.36
CA PRO A 273 -1.30 5.51 -6.65
C PRO A 273 -2.18 4.32 -6.24
N MET A 274 -1.66 3.10 -6.33
CA MET A 274 -2.37 1.88 -5.98
C MET A 274 -2.68 1.78 -4.49
N THR A 275 -1.82 2.30 -3.61
CA THR A 275 -2.06 2.33 -2.17
C THR A 275 -3.39 3.02 -1.84
N ILE A 276 -3.65 4.17 -2.48
CA ILE A 276 -4.91 4.89 -2.29
C ILE A 276 -6.09 4.10 -2.86
N ALA A 277 -5.94 3.54 -4.06
CA ALA A 277 -7.01 2.75 -4.68
C ALA A 277 -7.40 1.54 -3.82
N MET A 278 -6.43 0.83 -3.25
CA MET A 278 -6.70 -0.30 -2.35
C MET A 278 -7.35 0.12 -1.03
N LEU A 279 -6.94 1.25 -0.46
CA LEU A 279 -7.57 1.81 0.74
C LEU A 279 -9.06 2.10 0.51
N LEU A 280 -9.41 2.72 -0.61
CA LEU A 280 -10.81 3.02 -0.95
C LEU A 280 -11.61 1.74 -1.23
N ARG A 281 -11.00 0.74 -1.88
CA ARG A 281 -11.62 -0.57 -2.10
C ARG A 281 -11.88 -1.29 -0.77
N ASN A 282 -10.92 -1.28 0.15
CA ASN A 282 -11.10 -1.85 1.49
C ASN A 282 -12.20 -1.13 2.26
N THR A 283 -12.29 0.20 2.18
CA THR A 283 -13.36 1.00 2.83
C THR A 283 -14.74 0.65 2.27
N LEU A 284 -14.87 0.51 0.96
CA LEU A 284 -16.11 0.06 0.33
C LEU A 284 -16.48 -1.37 0.76
N THR A 285 -15.50 -2.28 0.80
CA THR A 285 -15.71 -3.66 1.25
C THR A 285 -16.14 -3.69 2.72
N SER A 286 -15.54 -2.87 3.59
CA SER A 286 -15.95 -2.75 4.98
C SER A 286 -17.40 -2.28 5.12
N ALA A 287 -17.81 -1.26 4.35
CA ALA A 287 -19.20 -0.79 4.34
C ALA A 287 -20.18 -1.87 3.89
N LYS A 288 -19.82 -2.64 2.86
CA LYS A 288 -20.62 -3.78 2.40
C LYS A 288 -20.74 -4.89 3.46
N ARG A 289 -19.63 -5.18 4.17
CA ARG A 289 -19.64 -6.15 5.29
C ARG A 289 -20.49 -5.69 6.44
N ALA A 290 -20.39 -4.43 6.86
CA ALA A 290 -21.23 -3.85 7.91
C ALA A 290 -22.72 -3.95 7.58
N ALA A 291 -23.08 -3.94 6.30
CA ALA A 291 -24.43 -4.10 5.79
C ALA A 291 -24.83 -5.58 5.55
N GLY A 292 -23.94 -6.55 5.77
CA GLY A 292 -24.20 -7.97 5.50
C GLY A 292 -24.35 -8.34 4.03
N LEU A 293 -23.78 -7.54 3.12
CA LEU A 293 -23.87 -7.73 1.67
C LEU A 293 -22.75 -8.61 1.10
N VAL A 294 -21.66 -8.74 1.84
CA VAL A 294 -20.49 -9.60 1.50
C VAL A 294 -19.89 -10.18 2.78
N ASP A 295 -19.16 -11.30 2.67
CA ASP A 295 -18.47 -11.98 3.77
C ASP A 295 -17.20 -11.26 4.25
#